data_08ee8bbcf2fea68509bf46ffb0d75153
#
_entry.id   08ee8bbcf2fea68509bf46ffb0d75153
#
_cell.length_a   1.000
_cell.length_b   1.000
_cell.length_c   1.000
_cell.angle_alpha   90.00
_cell.angle_beta   90.00
_cell.angle_gamma   90.00
#
_symmetry.space_group_name_H-M   'P 1'
#
loop_
_entity.id
_entity.type
_entity.pdbx_description
1 polymer ?
#
loop_
_entity_poly.entity_id
_entity_poly.type
_entity_poly.pdbx_seq_one_letter_code
_entity_poly.pdbx_strand_id
1 'polypeptide(L)'
;VTEGKAIIMAGRLLALDASTGKELWRAEKLSASNSSPVVWDDGKKKRLIVSGRSSIACLDLRNGRILWETQGGGESTPVVSGDWLVAYSKNSKIGLAGYKLASDGAKLVWNHALDARRAQSSPVIYKGHVYFAGGENQMCVELLSGRIKWREKRQSTISSPLIADGKFIVLEKKGSELVMLNAEPRRHQELAKTRVKAMWCPSPVLSNGRLYLRKGDHVACFNLASDDVVP
;
A
#
# COMPACT_ATOMS: atom_id res chain seq x y z
N VAL A 1 8.34 -10.21 -8.04
CA VAL A 1 8.56 -11.34 -8.95
C VAL A 1 7.57 -12.44 -8.60
N THR A 2 6.91 -13.01 -9.60
CA THR A 2 5.96 -14.11 -9.44
C THR A 2 5.97 -15.00 -10.69
N GLU A 3 5.99 -16.33 -10.51
CA GLU A 3 6.01 -17.31 -11.61
C GLU A 3 7.07 -17.00 -12.69
N GLY A 4 8.30 -16.69 -12.27
CA GLY A 4 9.40 -16.35 -13.16
C GLY A 4 9.28 -15.01 -13.89
N LYS A 5 8.30 -14.18 -13.53
CA LYS A 5 8.05 -12.87 -14.14
C LYS A 5 8.33 -11.72 -13.17
N ALA A 6 9.10 -10.73 -13.60
CA ALA A 6 9.19 -9.44 -12.95
C ALA A 6 8.09 -8.53 -13.52
N ILE A 7 7.12 -8.17 -12.68
CA ILE A 7 6.00 -7.32 -13.08
C ILE A 7 6.30 -5.88 -12.63
N ILE A 8 6.29 -4.96 -13.57
CA ILE A 8 6.73 -3.58 -13.34
C ILE A 8 5.69 -2.61 -13.89
N MET A 9 5.39 -1.57 -13.11
CA MET A 9 4.64 -0.41 -13.57
C MET A 9 5.63 0.74 -13.85
N ALA A 10 5.88 1.00 -15.12
CA ALA A 10 6.79 2.06 -15.56
C ALA A 10 6.09 2.91 -16.64
N GLY A 11 5.09 3.69 -16.22
CA GLY A 11 4.15 4.37 -17.12
C GLY A 11 3.11 3.42 -17.71
N ARG A 12 3.53 2.20 -18.08
CA ARG A 12 2.68 1.08 -18.50
C ARG A 12 3.04 -0.17 -17.71
N LEU A 13 2.13 -1.11 -17.65
CA LEU A 13 2.38 -2.40 -16.98
C LEU A 13 3.11 -3.34 -17.93
N LEU A 14 4.24 -3.86 -17.48
CA LEU A 14 5.10 -4.79 -18.20
C LEU A 14 5.29 -6.06 -17.39
N ALA A 15 5.45 -7.18 -18.08
CA ALA A 15 6.07 -8.37 -17.53
C ALA A 15 7.36 -8.69 -18.27
N LEU A 16 8.41 -8.87 -17.52
CA LEU A 16 9.71 -9.28 -18.00
C LEU A 16 10.01 -10.70 -17.49
N ASP A 17 10.71 -11.47 -18.25
CA ASP A 17 11.34 -12.69 -17.77
C ASP A 17 12.32 -12.32 -16.65
N ALA A 18 12.16 -12.91 -15.47
CA ALA A 18 12.93 -12.51 -14.29
C ALA A 18 14.41 -12.91 -14.37
N SER A 19 14.78 -13.85 -15.24
CA SER A 19 16.15 -14.31 -15.41
C SER A 19 16.91 -13.55 -16.51
N THR A 20 16.21 -13.19 -17.59
CA THR A 20 16.82 -12.59 -18.78
C THR A 20 16.52 -11.12 -18.95
N GLY A 21 15.49 -10.60 -18.27
CA GLY A 21 14.98 -9.23 -18.46
C GLY A 21 14.21 -9.02 -19.76
N LYS A 22 14.01 -10.06 -20.58
CA LYS A 22 13.28 -9.96 -21.85
C LYS A 22 11.81 -9.69 -21.58
N GLU A 23 11.22 -8.75 -22.36
CA GLU A 23 9.79 -8.47 -22.29
C GLU A 23 8.97 -9.68 -22.74
N LEU A 24 8.04 -10.11 -21.90
CA LEU A 24 7.09 -11.19 -22.17
C LEU A 24 5.75 -10.67 -22.69
N TRP A 25 5.25 -9.59 -22.06
CA TRP A 25 4.02 -8.91 -22.48
C TRP A 25 3.94 -7.50 -21.90
N ARG A 26 3.05 -6.68 -22.50
CA ARG A 26 2.77 -5.30 -22.10
C ARG A 26 1.26 -5.05 -22.15
N ALA A 27 0.72 -4.39 -21.12
CA ALA A 27 -0.68 -3.97 -21.09
C ALA A 27 -0.79 -2.51 -21.59
N GLU A 28 -1.07 -2.33 -22.88
CA GLU A 28 -1.07 -1.01 -23.53
C GLU A 28 -2.14 -0.05 -23.00
N LYS A 29 -3.29 -0.58 -22.59
CA LYS A 29 -4.45 0.22 -22.16
C LYS A 29 -4.38 0.65 -20.69
N LEU A 30 -3.45 0.13 -19.91
CA LEU A 30 -3.34 0.41 -18.48
C LEU A 30 -2.12 1.28 -18.20
N SER A 31 -2.36 2.45 -17.64
CA SER A 31 -1.31 3.37 -17.22
C SER A 31 -1.46 3.75 -15.75
N ALA A 32 -0.35 3.78 -15.05
CA ALA A 32 -0.23 4.32 -13.70
C ALA A 32 1.19 4.84 -13.51
N SER A 33 1.40 5.72 -12.53
CA SER A 33 2.71 6.31 -12.29
C SER A 33 3.39 5.79 -11.03
N ASN A 34 2.66 5.68 -9.93
CA ASN A 34 3.27 5.46 -8.61
C ASN A 34 2.77 4.21 -7.89
N SER A 35 1.74 3.53 -8.41
CA SER A 35 1.24 2.29 -7.81
C SER A 35 2.03 1.08 -8.30
N SER A 36 2.21 0.11 -7.42
CA SER A 36 2.80 -1.18 -7.78
C SER A 36 1.71 -2.21 -8.05
N PRO A 37 1.92 -3.15 -8.98
CA PRO A 37 1.03 -4.29 -9.16
C PRO A 37 1.10 -5.23 -7.96
N VAL A 38 -0.04 -5.83 -7.60
CA VAL A 38 -0.16 -6.79 -6.50
C VAL A 38 -0.68 -8.12 -7.04
N VAL A 39 -0.11 -9.21 -6.57
CA VAL A 39 -0.59 -10.56 -6.91
C VAL A 39 -1.78 -10.89 -6.01
N TRP A 40 -2.85 -11.33 -6.63
CA TRP A 40 -4.01 -11.92 -5.97
C TRP A 40 -4.16 -13.37 -6.40
N ASP A 41 -4.24 -14.28 -5.44
CA ASP A 41 -4.55 -15.68 -5.67
C ASP A 41 -6.05 -15.89 -5.39
N ASP A 42 -6.82 -16.24 -6.43
CA ASP A 42 -8.26 -16.46 -6.34
C ASP A 42 -8.61 -17.91 -5.89
N GLY A 43 -7.60 -18.67 -5.44
CA GLY A 43 -7.70 -20.07 -5.07
C GLY A 43 -7.60 -21.05 -6.26
N LYS A 44 -7.62 -20.52 -7.48
CA LYS A 44 -7.47 -21.29 -8.73
C LYS A 44 -6.30 -20.79 -9.56
N LYS A 45 -6.09 -19.48 -9.58
CA LYS A 45 -5.06 -18.83 -10.42
C LYS A 45 -4.54 -17.58 -9.74
N LYS A 46 -3.27 -17.28 -9.97
CA LYS A 46 -2.71 -15.96 -9.64
C LYS A 46 -3.08 -14.96 -10.70
N ARG A 47 -3.52 -13.81 -10.26
CA ARG A 47 -3.90 -12.66 -11.07
C ARG A 47 -3.15 -11.40 -10.60
N LEU A 48 -3.18 -10.37 -11.40
CA LEU A 48 -2.62 -9.07 -11.01
C LEU A 48 -3.76 -8.10 -10.71
N ILE A 49 -3.66 -7.42 -9.58
CA ILE A 49 -4.48 -6.26 -9.26
C ILE A 49 -3.61 -5.03 -9.42
N VAL A 50 -4.09 -4.06 -10.16
CA VAL A 50 -3.36 -2.82 -10.46
C VAL A 50 -4.27 -1.63 -10.26
N SER A 51 -3.81 -0.66 -9.47
CA SER A 51 -4.45 0.64 -9.40
C SER A 51 -3.98 1.48 -10.59
N GLY A 52 -4.82 1.61 -11.59
CA GLY A 52 -4.64 2.51 -12.71
C GLY A 52 -5.02 3.95 -12.34
N ARG A 53 -4.93 4.87 -13.31
CA ARG A 53 -5.17 6.31 -13.08
C ARG A 53 -6.57 6.62 -12.52
N SER A 54 -7.60 5.90 -12.94
CA SER A 54 -9.00 6.14 -12.55
C SER A 54 -9.78 4.87 -12.19
N SER A 55 -9.23 3.68 -12.50
CA SER A 55 -9.83 2.38 -12.24
C SER A 55 -8.86 1.45 -11.56
N ILE A 56 -9.39 0.44 -10.89
CA ILE A 56 -8.62 -0.72 -10.45
C ILE A 56 -8.89 -1.83 -11.45
N ALA A 57 -7.86 -2.43 -12.00
CA ALA A 57 -7.94 -3.49 -12.98
C ALA A 57 -7.43 -4.80 -12.42
N CYS A 58 -8.08 -5.91 -12.79
CA CYS A 58 -7.56 -7.26 -12.63
C CYS A 58 -7.10 -7.80 -13.99
N LEU A 59 -5.90 -8.37 -14.01
CA LEU A 59 -5.31 -8.88 -15.24
C LEU A 59 -4.89 -10.34 -15.12
N ASP A 60 -4.92 -11.04 -16.23
CA ASP A 60 -4.30 -12.37 -16.35
C ASP A 60 -2.77 -12.21 -16.28
N LEU A 61 -2.15 -12.86 -15.31
CA LEU A 61 -0.70 -12.83 -15.09
C LEU A 61 0.11 -13.38 -16.27
N ARG A 62 -0.48 -14.24 -17.09
CA ARG A 62 0.24 -14.91 -18.20
C ARG A 62 0.47 -13.98 -19.40
N ASN A 63 -0.50 -13.09 -19.69
CA ASN A 63 -0.50 -12.30 -20.93
C ASN A 63 -0.89 -10.83 -20.76
N GLY A 64 -1.14 -10.36 -19.53
CA GLY A 64 -1.50 -8.98 -19.24
C GLY A 64 -2.88 -8.54 -19.71
N ARG A 65 -3.75 -9.47 -20.15
CA ARG A 65 -5.12 -9.14 -20.57
C ARG A 65 -5.95 -8.70 -19.38
N ILE A 66 -6.64 -7.57 -19.50
CA ILE A 66 -7.59 -7.10 -18.50
C ILE A 66 -8.78 -8.08 -18.47
N LEU A 67 -9.09 -8.59 -17.29
CA LEU A 67 -10.20 -9.50 -17.05
C LEU A 67 -11.45 -8.72 -16.63
N TRP A 68 -11.27 -7.74 -15.76
CA TRP A 68 -12.30 -6.81 -15.31
C TRP A 68 -11.68 -5.52 -14.77
N GLU A 69 -12.49 -4.49 -14.68
CA GLU A 69 -12.15 -3.22 -14.05
C GLU A 69 -13.27 -2.77 -13.11
N THR A 70 -12.89 -2.02 -12.08
CA THR A 70 -13.82 -1.35 -11.17
C THR A 70 -13.35 0.08 -10.88
N GLN A 71 -14.25 0.92 -10.40
CA GLN A 71 -13.92 2.29 -10.01
C GLN A 71 -12.98 2.33 -8.80
N GLY A 72 -12.16 3.38 -8.66
CA GLY A 72 -11.39 3.62 -7.45
C GLY A 72 -9.88 3.70 -7.62
N GLY A 73 -9.38 3.77 -8.84
CA GLY A 73 -7.95 3.90 -9.14
C GLY A 73 -7.30 5.16 -8.58
N GLY A 74 -5.98 5.17 -8.58
CA GLY A 74 -5.15 6.26 -8.08
C GLY A 74 -3.66 5.92 -8.13
N GLU A 75 -2.87 6.62 -7.37
CA GLU A 75 -1.41 6.45 -7.32
C GLU A 75 -0.95 5.61 -6.12
N SER A 76 -1.88 5.17 -5.29
CA SER A 76 -1.66 4.29 -4.15
C SER A 76 -1.59 2.84 -4.61
N THR A 77 -0.63 2.10 -4.08
CA THR A 77 -0.58 0.64 -4.28
C THR A 77 -1.74 0.01 -3.48
N PRO A 78 -2.60 -0.79 -4.12
CA PRO A 78 -3.64 -1.51 -3.41
C PRO A 78 -3.05 -2.61 -2.54
N VAL A 79 -3.79 -3.05 -1.52
CA VAL A 79 -3.39 -4.18 -0.68
C VAL A 79 -4.48 -5.26 -0.72
N VAL A 80 -4.05 -6.51 -0.76
CA VAL A 80 -4.94 -7.68 -0.86
C VAL A 80 -4.72 -8.61 0.33
N SER A 81 -5.81 -9.12 0.89
CA SER A 81 -5.81 -10.16 1.93
C SER A 81 -6.96 -11.12 1.68
N GLY A 82 -6.65 -12.36 1.28
CA GLY A 82 -7.65 -13.29 0.76
C GLY A 82 -8.38 -12.69 -0.44
N ASP A 83 -9.69 -12.61 -0.37
CA ASP A 83 -10.56 -12.00 -1.38
C ASP A 83 -11.00 -10.57 -1.03
N TRP A 84 -10.28 -9.89 -0.16
CA TRP A 84 -10.45 -8.49 0.15
C TRP A 84 -9.35 -7.64 -0.48
N LEU A 85 -9.78 -6.56 -1.11
CA LEU A 85 -8.92 -5.52 -1.67
C LEU A 85 -9.20 -4.20 -0.96
N VAL A 86 -8.14 -3.51 -0.56
CA VAL A 86 -8.25 -2.14 -0.05
C VAL A 86 -7.38 -1.22 -0.90
N ALA A 87 -7.93 -0.08 -1.30
CA ALA A 87 -7.22 0.91 -2.10
C ALA A 87 -7.55 2.33 -1.62
N TYR A 88 -6.61 3.25 -1.81
CA TYR A 88 -6.83 4.67 -1.64
C TYR A 88 -6.98 5.33 -3.00
N SER A 89 -8.19 5.77 -3.30
CA SER A 89 -8.56 6.32 -4.60
C SER A 89 -8.20 7.79 -4.74
N LYS A 90 -7.83 8.19 -5.96
CA LYS A 90 -7.70 9.60 -6.36
C LYS A 90 -9.06 10.32 -6.48
N ASN A 91 -10.16 9.58 -6.55
CA ASN A 91 -11.50 10.13 -6.44
C ASN A 91 -11.83 10.35 -4.95
N SER A 92 -11.92 11.61 -4.53
CA SER A 92 -12.17 11.98 -3.13
C SER A 92 -13.50 11.47 -2.58
N LYS A 93 -14.50 11.25 -3.43
CA LYS A 93 -15.79 10.67 -3.03
C LYS A 93 -15.67 9.19 -2.66
N ILE A 94 -14.70 8.49 -3.25
CA ILE A 94 -14.35 7.10 -2.92
C ILE A 94 -13.39 7.09 -1.75
N GLY A 95 -12.25 7.78 -1.85
CA GLY A 95 -11.23 7.86 -0.83
C GLY A 95 -10.62 6.50 -0.49
N LEU A 96 -10.56 6.14 0.80
CA LEU A 96 -10.14 4.82 1.25
C LEU A 96 -11.32 3.85 1.11
N ALA A 97 -11.14 2.76 0.36
CA ALA A 97 -12.24 1.87 0.01
C ALA A 97 -11.85 0.41 0.09
N GLY A 98 -12.80 -0.41 0.54
CA GLY A 98 -12.71 -1.87 0.61
C GLY A 98 -13.64 -2.54 -0.39
N TYR A 99 -13.09 -3.51 -1.09
CA TYR A 99 -13.79 -4.27 -2.14
C TYR A 99 -13.72 -5.75 -1.84
N LYS A 100 -14.80 -6.46 -2.14
CA LYS A 100 -14.83 -7.92 -2.20
C LYS A 100 -14.46 -8.36 -3.61
N LEU A 101 -13.40 -9.14 -3.73
CA LEU A 101 -12.91 -9.67 -4.99
C LEU A 101 -13.65 -10.95 -5.38
N ALA A 102 -13.92 -11.10 -6.68
CA ALA A 102 -14.38 -12.31 -7.31
C ALA A 102 -13.66 -12.51 -8.65
N SER A 103 -13.77 -13.71 -9.23
CA SER A 103 -13.09 -14.04 -10.49
C SER A 103 -13.54 -13.16 -11.67
N ASP A 104 -14.73 -12.64 -11.61
CA ASP A 104 -15.41 -11.84 -12.67
C ASP A 104 -15.58 -10.36 -12.31
N GLY A 105 -15.13 -9.92 -11.12
CA GLY A 105 -15.26 -8.53 -10.72
C GLY A 105 -14.80 -8.23 -9.30
N ALA A 106 -14.99 -6.97 -8.91
CA ALA A 106 -14.81 -6.50 -7.55
C ALA A 106 -16.00 -5.64 -7.14
N LYS A 107 -16.61 -5.95 -6.00
CA LYS A 107 -17.74 -5.21 -5.44
C LYS A 107 -17.26 -4.26 -4.37
N LEU A 108 -17.51 -2.96 -4.52
CA LEU A 108 -17.32 -1.97 -3.45
C LEU A 108 -18.24 -2.32 -2.28
N VAL A 109 -17.67 -2.54 -1.11
CA VAL A 109 -18.40 -2.89 0.12
C VAL A 109 -18.52 -1.69 1.03
N TRP A 110 -17.41 -0.96 1.21
CA TRP A 110 -17.38 0.25 2.03
C TRP A 110 -16.38 1.26 1.48
N ASN A 111 -16.59 2.53 1.78
CA ASN A 111 -15.63 3.57 1.50
C ASN A 111 -15.71 4.74 2.49
N HIS A 112 -14.61 5.45 2.63
CA HIS A 112 -14.49 6.69 3.41
C HIS A 112 -13.97 7.78 2.50
N ALA A 113 -14.82 8.74 2.20
CA ALA A 113 -14.43 9.93 1.43
C ALA A 113 -13.27 10.65 2.14
N LEU A 114 -12.19 10.88 1.42
CA LEU A 114 -10.98 11.54 1.91
C LEU A 114 -10.45 12.52 0.87
N ASP A 115 -9.73 13.56 1.30
CA ASP A 115 -9.05 14.45 0.37
C ASP A 115 -8.07 13.66 -0.49
N ALA A 116 -8.29 13.71 -1.80
CA ALA A 116 -7.50 12.98 -2.79
C ALA A 116 -6.25 13.73 -3.27
N ARG A 117 -6.01 14.94 -2.76
CA ARG A 117 -4.74 15.62 -3.03
C ARG A 117 -3.60 14.78 -2.49
N ARG A 118 -2.71 14.35 -3.40
CA ARG A 118 -1.57 13.47 -3.06
C ARG A 118 -2.01 12.11 -2.48
N ALA A 119 -3.01 11.46 -3.11
CA ALA A 119 -3.48 10.13 -2.75
C ALA A 119 -2.46 9.04 -3.16
N GLN A 120 -1.27 9.03 -2.56
CA GLN A 120 -0.15 8.15 -2.91
C GLN A 120 0.21 7.16 -1.81
N SER A 121 -0.13 7.48 -0.55
CA SER A 121 0.08 6.57 0.57
C SER A 121 -0.75 5.29 0.41
N SER A 122 -0.13 4.14 0.57
CA SER A 122 -0.79 2.84 0.47
C SER A 122 -1.29 2.37 1.84
N PRO A 123 -2.49 1.78 1.92
CA PRO A 123 -2.97 1.15 3.16
C PRO A 123 -2.17 -0.11 3.50
N VAL A 124 -2.28 -0.58 4.74
CA VAL A 124 -1.73 -1.85 5.22
C VAL A 124 -2.84 -2.63 5.90
N ILE A 125 -2.95 -3.94 5.63
CA ILE A 125 -3.87 -4.84 6.33
C ILE A 125 -3.09 -5.62 7.39
N TYR A 126 -3.59 -5.60 8.63
CA TYR A 126 -2.99 -6.34 9.75
C TYR A 126 -4.09 -6.85 10.70
N LYS A 127 -4.11 -8.16 10.97
CA LYS A 127 -5.05 -8.81 11.90
C LYS A 127 -6.51 -8.36 11.71
N GLY A 128 -7.00 -8.42 10.45
CA GLY A 128 -8.39 -8.09 10.10
C GLY A 128 -8.74 -6.59 10.13
N HIS A 129 -7.75 -5.71 10.24
CA HIS A 129 -7.92 -4.28 10.22
C HIS A 129 -7.05 -3.62 9.14
N VAL A 130 -7.53 -2.52 8.63
CA VAL A 130 -6.82 -1.63 7.70
C VAL A 130 -6.23 -0.48 8.48
N TYR A 131 -4.92 -0.31 8.39
CA TYR A 131 -4.21 0.85 8.93
C TYR A 131 -3.80 1.74 7.77
N PHE A 132 -4.07 3.02 7.90
CA PHE A 132 -3.87 3.98 6.84
C PHE A 132 -3.33 5.30 7.38
N ALA A 133 -2.38 5.91 6.65
CA ALA A 133 -1.85 7.23 6.92
C ALA A 133 -1.79 8.02 5.62
N GLY A 134 -2.77 8.88 5.37
CA GLY A 134 -2.86 9.68 4.15
C GLY A 134 -4.06 10.62 4.18
N GLY A 135 -4.10 11.60 3.26
CA GLY A 135 -5.18 12.58 3.23
C GLY A 135 -5.35 13.35 4.55
N GLU A 136 -4.23 13.68 5.22
CA GLU A 136 -4.19 14.32 6.54
C GLU A 136 -4.88 13.52 7.66
N ASN A 137 -4.98 12.20 7.51
CA ASN A 137 -5.57 11.32 8.50
C ASN A 137 -4.65 10.14 8.78
N GLN A 138 -4.72 9.65 10.02
CA GLN A 138 -4.35 8.29 10.39
C GLN A 138 -5.63 7.57 10.81
N MET A 139 -5.81 6.35 10.34
CA MET A 139 -7.04 5.60 10.55
C MET A 139 -6.76 4.12 10.81
N CYS A 140 -7.60 3.53 11.65
CA CYS A 140 -7.80 2.10 11.72
C CYS A 140 -9.26 1.79 11.37
N VAL A 141 -9.45 0.88 10.45
CA VAL A 141 -10.77 0.49 9.92
C VAL A 141 -10.90 -1.02 9.96
N GLU A 142 -12.03 -1.54 10.40
CA GLU A 142 -12.32 -2.97 10.33
C GLU A 142 -12.46 -3.42 8.88
N LEU A 143 -11.69 -4.41 8.46
CA LEU A 143 -11.57 -4.81 7.06
C LEU A 143 -12.92 -5.20 6.44
N LEU A 144 -13.71 -6.00 7.16
CA LEU A 144 -14.93 -6.59 6.60
C LEU A 144 -16.10 -5.60 6.52
N SER A 145 -16.26 -4.74 7.53
CA SER A 145 -17.41 -3.84 7.64
C SER A 145 -17.13 -2.40 7.22
N GLY A 146 -15.86 -2.00 7.14
CA GLY A 146 -15.47 -0.61 6.97
C GLY A 146 -15.68 0.25 8.21
N ARG A 147 -16.04 -0.32 9.36
CA ARG A 147 -16.25 0.46 10.58
C ARG A 147 -14.94 1.10 11.05
N ILE A 148 -14.96 2.43 11.18
CA ILE A 148 -13.81 3.16 11.74
C ILE A 148 -13.67 2.79 13.21
N LYS A 149 -12.49 2.31 13.58
CA LYS A 149 -12.11 1.98 14.95
C LYS A 149 -11.55 3.21 15.66
N TRP A 150 -10.68 3.93 14.96
CA TRP A 150 -10.19 5.26 15.33
C TRP A 150 -9.77 6.05 14.08
N ARG A 151 -9.82 7.36 14.19
CA ARG A 151 -9.38 8.31 13.16
C ARG A 151 -8.84 9.57 13.82
N GLU A 152 -7.61 9.94 13.43
CA GLU A 152 -6.94 11.13 13.94
C GLU A 152 -6.52 12.03 12.78
N LYS A 153 -6.69 13.35 12.94
CA LYS A 153 -6.11 14.33 12.02
C LYS A 153 -4.62 14.43 12.31
N ARG A 154 -3.80 14.09 11.30
CA ARG A 154 -2.34 14.10 11.41
C ARG A 154 -1.74 14.64 10.14
N GLN A 155 -0.60 15.32 10.25
CA GLN A 155 0.16 15.79 9.09
C GLN A 155 0.95 14.63 8.45
N SER A 156 0.22 13.67 7.89
CA SER A 156 0.80 12.55 7.17
C SER A 156 1.51 13.01 5.91
N THR A 157 2.48 12.24 5.48
CA THR A 157 3.17 12.40 4.20
C THR A 157 2.44 11.63 3.10
N ILE A 158 3.02 11.58 1.92
CA ILE A 158 2.58 10.65 0.85
C ILE A 158 3.30 9.30 0.94
N SER A 159 4.23 9.15 1.88
CA SER A 159 4.89 7.88 2.18
C SER A 159 3.88 6.85 2.69
N SER A 160 4.02 5.62 2.25
CA SER A 160 3.22 4.52 2.79
C SER A 160 3.72 4.14 4.18
N PRO A 161 2.83 3.86 5.13
CA PRO A 161 3.20 3.32 6.42
C PRO A 161 3.64 1.86 6.30
N LEU A 162 4.25 1.33 7.35
CA LEU A 162 4.51 -0.09 7.50
C LEU A 162 4.04 -0.61 8.84
N ILE A 163 3.80 -1.92 8.94
CA ILE A 163 3.56 -2.60 10.22
C ILE A 163 4.57 -3.71 10.38
N ALA A 164 5.21 -3.74 11.54
CA ALA A 164 6.10 -4.80 11.96
C ALA A 164 5.99 -4.99 13.48
N ASP A 165 6.01 -6.23 13.93
CA ASP A 165 5.93 -6.60 15.34
C ASP A 165 4.81 -5.85 16.10
N GLY A 166 3.62 -5.78 15.50
CA GLY A 166 2.48 -5.08 16.09
C GLY A 166 2.62 -3.56 16.20
N LYS A 167 3.61 -2.98 15.54
CA LYS A 167 3.86 -1.54 15.55
C LYS A 167 3.56 -0.94 14.18
N PHE A 168 2.73 0.11 14.15
CA PHE A 168 2.38 0.89 12.98
C PHE A 168 3.33 2.09 12.88
N ILE A 169 4.15 2.13 11.84
CA ILE A 169 5.23 3.10 11.68
C ILE A 169 4.92 4.02 10.52
N VAL A 170 4.93 5.32 10.76
CA VAL A 170 4.57 6.37 9.80
C VAL A 170 5.56 7.51 9.80
N LEU A 171 5.74 8.15 8.64
CA LEU A 171 6.40 9.45 8.54
C LEU A 171 5.37 10.57 8.62
N GLU A 172 5.65 11.59 9.40
CA GLU A 172 4.83 12.79 9.56
C GLU A 172 5.60 14.07 9.23
N LYS A 173 4.88 15.19 9.19
CA LYS A 173 5.44 16.53 9.01
C LYS A 173 6.43 16.61 7.85
N LYS A 174 6.01 16.17 6.68
CA LYS A 174 6.84 16.12 5.46
C LYS A 174 8.14 15.33 5.63
N GLY A 175 8.10 14.22 6.39
CA GLY A 175 9.24 13.34 6.60
C GLY A 175 10.19 13.78 7.73
N SER A 176 9.90 14.86 8.43
CA SER A 176 10.77 15.31 9.53
C SER A 176 10.63 14.48 10.81
N GLU A 177 9.51 13.78 10.98
CA GLU A 177 9.22 12.95 12.15
C GLU A 177 8.88 11.52 11.72
N LEU A 178 9.44 10.56 12.44
CA LEU A 178 9.06 9.16 12.42
C LEU A 178 8.26 8.87 13.69
N VAL A 179 7.04 8.35 13.51
CA VAL A 179 6.14 8.05 14.61
C VAL A 179 5.85 6.56 14.62
N MET A 180 5.91 5.97 15.78
CA MET A 180 5.57 4.57 16.03
C MET A 180 4.33 4.50 16.92
N LEU A 181 3.31 3.79 16.46
CA LEU A 181 2.07 3.56 17.17
C LEU A 181 1.86 2.07 17.43
N ASN A 182 1.04 1.76 18.40
CA ASN A 182 0.54 0.40 18.57
C ASN A 182 -0.44 0.06 17.43
N ALA A 183 -0.20 -1.04 16.69
CA ALA A 183 -1.12 -1.50 15.65
C ALA A 183 -2.29 -2.26 16.30
N GLU A 184 -3.15 -1.53 17.04
CA GLU A 184 -4.34 -2.07 17.67
C GLU A 184 -5.60 -1.26 17.31
N PRO A 185 -6.78 -1.91 17.27
CA PRO A 185 -8.01 -1.25 16.84
C PRO A 185 -8.72 -0.46 17.94
N ARG A 186 -8.38 -0.62 19.22
CA ARG A 186 -9.13 -0.02 20.32
C ARG A 186 -8.94 1.48 20.42
N ARG A 187 -7.73 1.96 20.16
CA ARG A 187 -7.38 3.39 20.25
C ARG A 187 -6.13 3.72 19.44
N HIS A 188 -6.01 4.98 19.03
CA HIS A 188 -4.77 5.55 18.52
C HIS A 188 -3.79 5.74 19.69
N GLN A 189 -2.71 4.98 19.71
CA GLN A 189 -1.72 5.02 20.78
C GLN A 189 -0.32 5.21 20.21
N GLU A 190 0.21 6.40 20.37
CA GLU A 190 1.61 6.72 20.07
C GLU A 190 2.51 6.06 21.12
N LEU A 191 3.50 5.29 20.68
CA LEU A 191 4.49 4.62 21.52
C LEU A 191 5.79 5.41 21.59
N ALA A 192 6.22 5.95 20.43
CA ALA A 192 7.45 6.71 20.34
C ALA A 192 7.40 7.64 19.13
N LYS A 193 8.19 8.71 19.21
CA LYS A 193 8.39 9.66 18.13
C LYS A 193 9.82 10.19 18.13
N THR A 194 10.42 10.32 16.95
CA THR A 194 11.76 10.88 16.80
C THR A 194 11.89 11.73 15.54
N ARG A 195 12.84 12.67 15.55
CA ARG A 195 13.18 13.47 14.37
C ARG A 195 14.14 12.71 13.48
N VAL A 196 13.81 12.57 12.21
CA VAL A 196 14.60 11.76 11.26
C VAL A 196 15.07 12.50 10.02
N LYS A 197 14.45 13.63 9.64
CA LYS A 197 14.74 14.39 8.42
C LYS A 197 14.76 13.51 7.17
N ALA A 198 13.80 12.59 7.05
CA ALA A 198 13.62 11.77 5.86
C ALA A 198 13.00 12.60 4.73
N MET A 199 13.15 12.13 3.50
CA MET A 199 12.36 12.68 2.40
C MET A 199 10.88 12.37 2.61
N TRP A 200 10.02 13.23 2.12
CA TRP A 200 8.57 13.13 2.34
C TRP A 200 7.84 12.14 1.41
N CYS A 201 8.48 11.72 0.31
CA CYS A 201 7.90 10.80 -0.67
C CYS A 201 8.22 9.33 -0.42
N PRO A 202 9.49 8.93 -0.26
CA PRO A 202 9.84 7.52 -0.12
C PRO A 202 9.29 6.94 1.17
N SER A 203 8.77 5.73 1.06
CA SER A 203 8.28 4.99 2.22
C SER A 203 9.43 4.42 3.03
N PRO A 204 9.31 4.31 4.36
CA PRO A 204 10.25 3.56 5.19
C PRO A 204 10.25 2.08 4.77
N VAL A 205 11.40 1.43 4.87
CA VAL A 205 11.56 0.01 4.59
C VAL A 205 12.16 -0.66 5.82
N LEU A 206 11.60 -1.81 6.21
CA LEU A 206 12.11 -2.63 7.29
C LEU A 206 12.57 -3.97 6.73
N SER A 207 13.80 -4.37 7.06
CA SER A 207 14.36 -5.66 6.69
C SER A 207 15.37 -6.12 7.72
N ASN A 208 15.26 -7.37 8.18
CA ASN A 208 16.20 -8.00 9.13
C ASN A 208 16.52 -7.13 10.36
N GLY A 209 15.48 -6.61 11.01
CA GLY A 209 15.63 -5.74 12.19
C GLY A 209 16.24 -4.37 11.91
N ARG A 210 16.36 -3.97 10.65
CA ARG A 210 16.92 -2.69 10.24
C ARG A 210 15.89 -1.83 9.52
N LEU A 211 15.79 -0.57 9.91
CA LEU A 211 14.94 0.44 9.28
C LEU A 211 15.78 1.27 8.31
N TYR A 212 15.30 1.37 7.08
CA TYR A 212 15.92 2.17 6.02
C TYR A 212 15.06 3.37 5.70
N LEU A 213 15.66 4.56 5.73
CA LEU A 213 15.02 5.83 5.39
C LEU A 213 15.83 6.57 4.33
N ARG A 214 15.18 7.05 3.29
CA ARG A 214 15.85 7.93 2.32
C ARG A 214 15.96 9.34 2.90
N LYS A 215 17.17 9.88 2.92
CA LYS A 215 17.52 11.24 3.36
C LYS A 215 18.25 11.96 2.24
N GLY A 216 17.53 12.78 1.47
CA GLY A 216 18.12 13.51 0.36
C GLY A 216 18.80 12.57 -0.65
N ASP A 217 20.12 12.60 -0.68
CA ASP A 217 20.99 11.86 -1.61
C ASP A 217 21.44 10.49 -1.13
N HIS A 218 21.17 10.13 0.12
CA HIS A 218 21.59 8.86 0.73
C HIS A 218 20.44 8.10 1.40
N VAL A 219 20.70 6.85 1.74
CA VAL A 219 19.83 6.00 2.55
C VAL A 219 20.48 5.83 3.93
N ALA A 220 19.75 6.23 4.98
CA ALA A 220 20.15 5.95 6.36
C ALA A 220 19.61 4.58 6.78
N CYS A 221 20.44 3.80 7.45
CA CYS A 221 20.10 2.50 8.03
C CYS A 221 20.17 2.62 9.57
N PHE A 222 19.09 2.22 10.23
CA PHE A 222 19.00 2.20 11.70
C PHE A 222 18.84 0.76 12.16
N ASN A 223 19.65 0.32 13.09
CA ASN A 223 19.47 -0.96 13.77
C ASN A 223 18.33 -0.81 14.79
N LEU A 224 17.32 -1.67 14.70
CA LEU A 224 16.19 -1.72 15.63
C LEU A 224 16.27 -2.95 16.55
N ALA A 225 17.24 -3.83 16.37
CA ALA A 225 17.49 -4.90 17.30
C ALA A 225 17.99 -4.27 18.62
N SER A 226 17.38 -4.61 19.75
CA SER A 226 17.94 -4.26 21.05
C SER A 226 19.26 -5.01 21.22
N ASP A 227 20.31 -4.34 21.67
CA ASP A 227 21.58 -4.98 22.04
C ASP A 227 21.44 -5.90 23.28
N ASP A 228 20.23 -6.01 23.84
CA ASP A 228 19.93 -6.68 25.11
C ASP A 228 19.45 -8.13 24.97
N VAL A 229 19.66 -8.79 23.84
CA VAL A 229 19.46 -10.24 23.72
C VAL A 229 20.80 -10.91 23.51
N VAL A 230 21.60 -10.93 24.56
CA VAL A 230 22.64 -11.94 24.71
C VAL A 230 21.96 -13.11 25.45
N PRO A 231 21.95 -14.32 24.86
CA PRO A 231 21.41 -15.53 25.51
C PRO A 231 22.23 -15.96 26.71
#